data_54667b055090c0556ca316e31701090f
#
_entry.id   54667b055090c0556ca316e31701090f
#
_cell.length_a   1.000
_cell.length_b   1.000
_cell.length_c   1.000
_cell.angle_alpha   90.00
_cell.angle_beta   90.00
_cell.angle_gamma   90.00
#
_symmetry.space_group_name_H-M   'P 1'
#
loop_
_entity.id
_entity.type
_entity.pdbx_description
1 polymer ?
#
loop_
_entity_poly.entity_id
_entity_poly.type
_entity_poly.pdbx_seq_one_letter_code
_entity_poly.pdbx_strand_id
1 'polypeptide(L)'
;ALVQDLYCAPIVLANGSENNTQFIPYPWPYYPLPKPESNLIGERIGPVLTQFTSSIDALENSMNQSVLLQTSGFTKTAAVPVVISLDQATEKIQPSIYDEPSKILGILTEGKHKSLFANRILPFENTEHLNEGQTKSIVFGDGNLAENQLDKGAPLQLGYDKWTSNFYANKELLIHAVHYLSGNLDGLLIRQKEWNLAYLDAQKIKAKGVLWKVMMLLTPLVVALGFGWLNQRGRSKHLGA
;
A
#
# COMPACT_ATOMS: atom_id res chain seq x y z
N ALA A 1 -10.28 -12.93 -16.97
CA ALA A 1 -11.01 -11.75 -17.42
C ALA A 1 -10.20 -10.50 -17.10
N LEU A 2 -10.30 -9.45 -17.92
CA LEU A 2 -9.69 -8.14 -17.67
C LEU A 2 -10.54 -7.40 -16.62
N VAL A 3 -9.88 -6.87 -15.59
CA VAL A 3 -10.55 -6.22 -14.46
C VAL A 3 -10.52 -4.70 -14.61
N GLN A 4 -11.64 -4.08 -14.30
CA GLN A 4 -11.81 -2.63 -14.18
C GLN A 4 -12.35 -2.32 -12.79
N ASP A 5 -11.87 -1.22 -12.18
CA ASP A 5 -12.32 -0.78 -10.85
C ASP A 5 -12.52 0.74 -10.84
N LEU A 6 -13.53 1.23 -10.14
CA LEU A 6 -13.72 2.67 -9.95
C LEU A 6 -12.63 3.29 -9.06
N TYR A 7 -12.05 2.50 -8.15
CA TYR A 7 -10.89 2.91 -7.39
C TYR A 7 -9.63 2.63 -8.22
N CYS A 8 -9.25 3.62 -9.03
CA CYS A 8 -8.22 3.48 -10.06
C CYS A 8 -7.24 4.63 -10.10
N ALA A 9 -6.06 4.38 -10.67
CA ALA A 9 -5.10 5.42 -10.99
C ALA A 9 -5.56 6.23 -12.20
N PRO A 10 -5.22 7.52 -12.28
CA PRO A 10 -5.45 8.32 -13.46
C PRO A 10 -4.38 8.04 -14.52
N ILE A 11 -4.76 8.23 -15.80
CA ILE A 11 -3.82 8.45 -16.89
C ILE A 11 -3.81 9.92 -17.28
N VAL A 12 -2.69 10.41 -17.76
CA VAL A 12 -2.54 11.81 -18.18
C VAL A 12 -2.61 11.89 -19.71
N LEU A 13 -3.59 12.64 -20.20
CA LEU A 13 -3.76 12.88 -21.63
C LEU A 13 -3.43 14.33 -21.95
N ALA A 14 -2.79 14.53 -23.11
CA ALA A 14 -2.57 15.84 -23.67
C ALA A 14 -3.86 16.34 -24.33
N ASN A 15 -4.35 17.48 -23.90
CA ASN A 15 -5.51 18.14 -24.47
C ASN A 15 -5.14 19.56 -24.92
N GLY A 16 -5.58 19.94 -26.11
CA GLY A 16 -5.31 21.26 -26.68
C GLY A 16 -4.65 21.24 -28.05
N SER A 17 -4.24 22.42 -28.52
CA SER A 17 -3.50 22.62 -29.79
C SER A 17 -2.00 22.74 -29.55
N GLU A 18 -1.20 22.66 -30.63
CA GLU A 18 0.28 22.68 -30.58
C GLU A 18 0.86 23.82 -29.71
N ASN A 19 0.19 24.95 -29.63
CA ASN A 19 0.65 26.13 -28.86
C ASN A 19 0.06 26.24 -27.44
N ASN A 20 -0.89 25.36 -27.08
CA ASN A 20 -1.55 25.41 -25.76
C ASN A 20 -1.96 23.99 -25.31
N THR A 21 -0.99 23.11 -25.16
CA THR A 21 -1.21 21.75 -24.71
C THR A 21 -1.30 21.72 -23.18
N GLN A 22 -2.41 21.22 -22.66
CA GLN A 22 -2.61 20.95 -21.24
C GLN A 22 -2.59 19.46 -20.99
N PHE A 23 -1.91 19.04 -19.91
CA PHE A 23 -1.88 17.66 -19.47
C PHE A 23 -2.94 17.47 -18.37
N ILE A 24 -3.99 16.71 -18.67
CA ILE A 24 -5.13 16.53 -17.79
C ILE A 24 -5.18 15.08 -17.32
N PRO A 25 -5.23 14.82 -16.00
CA PRO A 25 -5.41 13.49 -15.47
C PRO A 25 -6.88 13.05 -15.57
N TYR A 26 -7.11 11.86 -16.11
CA TYR A 26 -8.42 11.21 -16.22
C TYR A 26 -8.41 9.90 -15.44
N PRO A 27 -9.43 9.59 -14.62
CA PRO A 27 -9.57 8.29 -13.98
C PRO A 27 -9.55 7.17 -15.04
N TRP A 28 -8.75 6.13 -14.79
CA TRP A 28 -8.60 5.04 -15.76
C TRP A 28 -8.94 3.69 -15.11
N PRO A 29 -10.17 3.20 -15.23
CA PRO A 29 -10.62 1.99 -14.54
C PRO A 29 -9.80 0.73 -14.84
N TYR A 30 -9.07 0.69 -15.94
CA TYR A 30 -8.14 -0.40 -16.28
C TYR A 30 -6.85 -0.42 -15.44
N TYR A 31 -6.66 0.61 -14.59
CA TYR A 31 -5.54 0.71 -13.64
C TYR A 31 -6.06 0.66 -12.20
N PRO A 32 -6.60 -0.48 -11.75
CA PRO A 32 -7.03 -0.64 -10.37
C PRO A 32 -5.95 -0.28 -9.37
N LEU A 33 -6.35 0.30 -8.23
CA LEU A 33 -5.49 0.60 -7.09
C LEU A 33 -5.90 -0.24 -5.87
N PRO A 34 -5.72 -1.57 -5.90
CA PRO A 34 -6.04 -2.39 -4.76
C PRO A 34 -5.21 -2.00 -3.56
N LYS A 35 -5.84 -2.00 -2.40
CA LYS A 35 -5.14 -1.94 -1.12
C LYS A 35 -4.87 -3.37 -0.67
N PRO A 36 -3.62 -3.72 -0.29
CA PRO A 36 -3.32 -5.03 0.22
C PRO A 36 -4.16 -5.39 1.45
N GLU A 37 -4.52 -6.66 1.56
CA GLU A 37 -5.22 -7.19 2.73
C GLU A 37 -4.34 -7.09 3.98
N SER A 38 -4.97 -6.87 5.15
CA SER A 38 -4.28 -6.74 6.43
C SER A 38 -3.79 -8.12 6.91
N ASN A 39 -2.64 -8.52 6.38
CA ASN A 39 -1.89 -9.72 6.76
C ASN A 39 -0.40 -9.37 6.88
N LEU A 40 0.46 -10.35 7.23
CA LEU A 40 1.90 -10.13 7.41
C LEU A 40 2.60 -9.46 6.22
N ILE A 41 2.10 -9.67 5.00
CA ILE A 41 2.69 -9.10 3.78
C ILE A 41 2.11 -7.72 3.50
N GLY A 42 0.79 -7.56 3.61
CA GLY A 42 0.05 -6.38 3.17
C GLY A 42 -0.17 -5.32 4.24
N GLU A 43 0.13 -5.60 5.50
CA GLU A 43 -0.11 -4.65 6.59
C GLU A 43 0.71 -3.38 6.42
N ARG A 44 0.03 -2.22 6.50
CA ARG A 44 0.59 -0.87 6.36
C ARG A 44 1.17 -0.55 4.99
N ILE A 45 0.86 -1.34 4.00
CA ILE A 45 1.16 -1.04 2.62
C ILE A 45 0.04 -0.17 2.05
N GLY A 46 0.42 0.88 1.34
CA GLY A 46 -0.51 1.76 0.62
C GLY A 46 -1.12 1.07 -0.60
N PRO A 47 -1.91 1.81 -1.41
CA PRO A 47 -2.44 1.30 -2.66
C PRO A 47 -1.33 0.88 -3.62
N VAL A 48 -1.55 -0.22 -4.31
CA VAL A 48 -0.62 -0.80 -5.29
C VAL A 48 -1.13 -0.49 -6.69
N LEU A 49 -0.27 0.02 -7.56
CA LEU A 49 -0.63 0.25 -8.96
C LEU A 49 -0.67 -1.08 -9.71
N THR A 50 -1.82 -1.39 -10.30
CA THR A 50 -1.95 -2.50 -11.25
C THR A 50 -2.38 -1.96 -12.61
N GLN A 51 -1.97 -2.64 -13.69
CA GLN A 51 -2.21 -2.20 -15.06
C GLN A 51 -2.74 -3.35 -15.90
N PHE A 52 -3.96 -3.21 -16.43
CA PHE A 52 -4.61 -4.24 -17.25
C PHE A 52 -4.62 -5.62 -16.59
N THR A 53 -4.83 -5.64 -15.29
CA THR A 53 -4.76 -6.84 -14.46
C THR A 53 -5.87 -7.84 -14.78
N SER A 54 -5.59 -9.11 -14.57
CA SER A 54 -6.56 -10.20 -14.67
C SER A 54 -7.02 -10.67 -13.28
N SER A 55 -8.27 -11.07 -13.18
CA SER A 55 -8.77 -11.75 -11.98
C SER A 55 -8.17 -13.14 -11.82
N ILE A 56 -7.99 -13.54 -10.57
CA ILE A 56 -7.55 -14.89 -10.17
C ILE A 56 -8.74 -15.61 -9.54
N ASP A 57 -9.04 -16.80 -10.01
CA ASP A 57 -10.02 -17.67 -9.40
C ASP A 57 -9.29 -18.68 -8.49
N ALA A 58 -9.57 -18.58 -7.18
CA ALA A 58 -9.01 -19.49 -6.20
C ALA A 58 -9.73 -20.85 -6.31
N LEU A 59 -9.02 -21.87 -6.74
CA LEU A 59 -9.56 -23.21 -6.82
C LEU A 59 -9.54 -23.87 -5.43
N GLU A 60 -10.60 -24.56 -5.07
CA GLU A 60 -10.64 -25.38 -3.88
C GLU A 60 -9.58 -26.49 -3.97
N ASN A 61 -8.66 -26.48 -3.07
CA ASN A 61 -7.60 -27.49 -2.95
C ASN A 61 -7.20 -27.68 -1.48
N SER A 62 -6.28 -28.61 -1.22
CA SER A 62 -5.79 -28.91 0.15
C SER A 62 -4.79 -27.89 0.68
N MET A 63 -4.51 -26.84 -0.06
CA MET A 63 -3.55 -25.80 0.32
C MET A 63 -4.25 -24.67 1.07
N ASN A 64 -3.52 -24.05 1.99
CA ASN A 64 -3.98 -22.83 2.63
C ASN A 64 -3.84 -21.66 1.65
N GLN A 65 -4.94 -20.97 1.40
CA GLN A 65 -5.00 -19.84 0.45
C GLN A 65 -5.36 -18.57 1.20
N SER A 66 -4.59 -17.50 0.97
CA SER A 66 -4.83 -16.19 1.56
C SER A 66 -4.83 -15.12 0.48
N VAL A 67 -5.86 -14.30 0.43
CA VAL A 67 -5.93 -13.17 -0.49
C VAL A 67 -4.93 -12.11 -0.06
N LEU A 68 -4.13 -11.61 -1.00
CA LEU A 68 -3.18 -10.51 -0.79
C LEU A 68 -3.67 -9.19 -1.38
N LEU A 69 -4.21 -9.24 -2.59
CA LEU A 69 -4.74 -8.09 -3.29
C LEU A 69 -6.14 -8.40 -3.82
N GLN A 70 -7.06 -7.48 -3.64
CA GLN A 70 -8.38 -7.53 -4.26
C GLN A 70 -8.85 -6.12 -4.64
N THR A 71 -9.73 -6.07 -5.63
CA THR A 71 -10.36 -4.82 -6.07
C THR A 71 -11.32 -4.29 -5.00
N SER A 72 -11.80 -3.08 -5.21
CA SER A 72 -12.91 -2.53 -4.43
C SER A 72 -14.22 -3.31 -4.71
N GLY A 73 -15.31 -2.94 -4.03
CA GLY A 73 -16.64 -3.47 -4.33
C GLY A 73 -17.30 -2.86 -5.57
N PHE A 74 -16.61 -1.98 -6.30
CA PHE A 74 -17.09 -1.32 -7.50
C PHE A 74 -16.30 -1.77 -8.72
N THR A 75 -16.47 -3.02 -9.06
CA THR A 75 -15.67 -3.71 -10.08
C THR A 75 -16.54 -4.07 -11.29
N LYS A 76 -15.89 -4.16 -12.43
CA LYS A 76 -16.45 -4.70 -13.68
C LYS A 76 -15.40 -5.57 -14.34
N THR A 77 -15.81 -6.66 -14.95
CA THR A 77 -14.92 -7.50 -15.74
C THR A 77 -15.25 -7.47 -17.22
N ALA A 78 -14.26 -7.58 -18.06
CA ALA A 78 -14.41 -7.73 -19.51
C ALA A 78 -13.82 -9.05 -19.98
N ALA A 79 -14.55 -9.74 -20.85
CA ALA A 79 -14.01 -10.92 -21.53
C ALA A 79 -12.91 -10.52 -22.49
N VAL A 80 -11.85 -11.33 -22.59
CA VAL A 80 -10.76 -11.13 -23.52
C VAL A 80 -10.95 -12.03 -24.76
N PRO A 81 -10.57 -11.56 -25.99
CA PRO A 81 -9.93 -10.29 -26.31
C PRO A 81 -10.90 -9.10 -26.29
N VAL A 82 -10.41 -7.92 -25.83
CA VAL A 82 -11.16 -6.67 -25.80
C VAL A 82 -10.30 -5.54 -26.39
N VAL A 83 -10.91 -4.66 -27.17
CA VAL A 83 -10.25 -3.46 -27.70
C VAL A 83 -10.40 -2.33 -26.68
N ILE A 84 -9.28 -1.74 -26.29
CA ILE A 84 -9.22 -0.61 -25.37
C ILE A 84 -8.74 0.61 -26.16
N SER A 85 -9.51 1.71 -26.11
CA SER A 85 -9.16 2.99 -26.71
C SER A 85 -8.98 4.05 -25.62
N LEU A 86 -8.00 4.93 -25.81
CA LEU A 86 -7.79 6.09 -24.93
C LEU A 86 -8.98 7.07 -24.95
N ASP A 87 -9.82 7.05 -25.97
CA ASP A 87 -11.04 7.85 -26.02
C ASP A 87 -11.98 7.55 -24.84
N GLN A 88 -11.96 6.29 -24.37
CA GLN A 88 -12.75 5.84 -23.22
C GLN A 88 -12.37 6.59 -21.91
N ALA A 89 -11.18 7.17 -21.83
CA ALA A 89 -10.76 7.92 -20.65
C ALA A 89 -11.51 9.26 -20.49
N THR A 90 -11.97 9.82 -21.61
CA THR A 90 -12.72 11.08 -21.63
C THR A 90 -14.23 10.88 -21.51
N GLU A 91 -14.70 9.63 -21.62
CA GLU A 91 -16.11 9.31 -21.46
C GLU A 91 -16.53 9.42 -19.99
N LYS A 92 -17.79 9.83 -19.79
CA LYS A 92 -18.34 9.92 -18.45
C LYS A 92 -18.53 8.51 -17.87
N ILE A 93 -17.77 8.22 -16.81
CA ILE A 93 -17.89 6.96 -16.08
C ILE A 93 -19.31 6.85 -15.50
N GLN A 94 -19.95 5.72 -15.74
CA GLN A 94 -21.25 5.36 -15.18
C GLN A 94 -21.03 4.37 -14.02
N PRO A 95 -21.15 4.78 -12.75
CA PRO A 95 -20.87 3.89 -11.61
C PRO A 95 -21.78 2.65 -11.55
N SER A 96 -22.99 2.74 -12.10
CA SER A 96 -23.98 1.67 -12.08
C SER A 96 -23.60 0.40 -12.86
N ILE A 97 -22.57 0.48 -13.73
CA ILE A 97 -22.09 -0.70 -14.48
C ILE A 97 -20.94 -1.41 -13.78
N TYR A 98 -20.46 -0.88 -12.63
CA TYR A 98 -19.43 -1.46 -11.78
C TYR A 98 -20.10 -2.09 -10.57
N ASP A 99 -20.91 -3.11 -10.79
CA ASP A 99 -21.77 -3.77 -9.81
C ASP A 99 -21.32 -5.18 -9.45
N GLU A 100 -20.18 -5.61 -9.99
CA GLU A 100 -19.60 -6.90 -9.65
C GLU A 100 -18.89 -6.86 -8.29
N PRO A 101 -18.89 -7.97 -7.55
CA PRO A 101 -18.14 -8.08 -6.30
C PRO A 101 -16.63 -7.95 -6.54
N SER A 102 -15.90 -7.66 -5.47
CA SER A 102 -14.43 -7.59 -5.50
C SER A 102 -13.82 -8.85 -6.13
N LYS A 103 -12.76 -8.64 -6.92
CA LYS A 103 -12.01 -9.69 -7.61
C LYS A 103 -10.63 -9.85 -7.00
N ILE A 104 -10.18 -11.07 -6.86
CA ILE A 104 -8.83 -11.37 -6.36
C ILE A 104 -7.83 -11.04 -7.47
N LEU A 105 -6.82 -10.24 -7.12
CA LEU A 105 -5.72 -9.85 -8.01
C LEU A 105 -4.37 -10.40 -7.54
N GLY A 106 -4.28 -10.85 -6.30
CA GLY A 106 -3.09 -11.48 -5.73
C GLY A 106 -3.45 -12.47 -4.65
N ILE A 107 -2.80 -13.63 -4.67
CA ILE A 107 -3.06 -14.74 -3.76
C ILE A 107 -1.76 -15.37 -3.28
N LEU A 108 -1.69 -15.66 -1.98
CA LEU A 108 -0.67 -16.49 -1.35
C LEU A 108 -1.23 -17.91 -1.20
N THR A 109 -0.44 -18.90 -1.59
CA THR A 109 -0.75 -20.31 -1.35
C THR A 109 0.38 -20.97 -0.57
N GLU A 110 0.03 -21.71 0.48
CA GLU A 110 0.98 -22.39 1.35
C GLU A 110 0.56 -23.83 1.61
N GLY A 111 1.50 -24.73 1.64
CA GLY A 111 1.23 -26.11 1.98
C GLY A 111 1.93 -27.12 1.09
N LYS A 112 1.38 -28.30 1.06
CA LYS A 112 1.92 -29.43 0.30
C LYS A 112 1.47 -29.35 -1.16
N HIS A 113 2.39 -28.97 -2.04
CA HIS A 113 2.15 -28.92 -3.47
C HIS A 113 2.56 -30.23 -4.13
N LYS A 114 1.72 -30.67 -5.06
CA LYS A 114 2.02 -31.80 -5.91
C LYS A 114 2.73 -31.33 -7.18
N SER A 115 3.82 -31.98 -7.54
CA SER A 115 4.54 -31.64 -8.76
C SER A 115 3.66 -31.82 -10.00
N LEU A 116 3.76 -30.89 -10.96
CA LEU A 116 3.14 -31.04 -12.29
C LEU A 116 3.66 -32.23 -13.04
N PHE A 117 4.87 -32.70 -12.70
CA PHE A 117 5.52 -33.88 -13.28
C PHE A 117 5.29 -35.16 -12.45
N ALA A 118 4.48 -35.09 -11.38
CA ALA A 118 4.13 -36.29 -10.63
C ALA A 118 3.48 -37.32 -11.57
N ASN A 119 4.07 -38.52 -11.67
CA ASN A 119 3.64 -39.59 -12.57
C ASN A 119 3.76 -39.27 -14.07
N ARG A 120 4.65 -38.34 -14.46
CA ARG A 120 4.96 -37.99 -15.86
C ARG A 120 6.45 -38.19 -16.13
N ILE A 121 6.79 -38.40 -17.40
CA ILE A 121 8.18 -38.45 -17.85
C ILE A 121 8.75 -37.04 -17.73
N LEU A 122 9.88 -36.91 -17.03
CA LEU A 122 10.59 -35.64 -16.91
C LEU A 122 11.25 -35.30 -18.25
N PRO A 123 11.21 -34.00 -18.67
CA PRO A 123 11.88 -33.55 -19.90
C PRO A 123 13.41 -33.47 -19.76
N PHE A 124 13.96 -33.75 -18.60
CA PHE A 124 15.38 -33.72 -18.26
C PHE A 124 15.70 -34.81 -17.23
N GLU A 125 16.94 -35.25 -17.22
CA GLU A 125 17.42 -36.20 -16.21
C GLU A 125 17.61 -35.49 -14.88
N ASN A 126 16.79 -35.82 -13.88
CA ASN A 126 16.93 -35.30 -12.52
C ASN A 126 16.66 -36.43 -11.53
N THR A 127 17.72 -36.86 -10.81
CA THR A 127 17.66 -37.91 -9.80
C THR A 127 17.01 -37.46 -8.49
N GLU A 128 16.89 -36.15 -8.26
CA GLU A 128 16.34 -35.57 -7.01
C GLU A 128 14.91 -35.05 -7.18
N HIS A 129 14.18 -35.53 -8.19
CA HIS A 129 12.81 -35.11 -8.43
C HIS A 129 11.88 -35.54 -7.27
N LEU A 130 11.17 -34.54 -6.71
CA LEU A 130 10.14 -34.79 -5.70
C LEU A 130 8.75 -34.74 -6.34
N ASN A 131 7.91 -35.74 -6.08
CA ASN A 131 6.54 -35.76 -6.54
C ASN A 131 5.66 -34.76 -5.79
N GLU A 132 6.02 -34.42 -4.57
CA GLU A 132 5.32 -33.42 -3.74
C GLU A 132 6.30 -32.77 -2.75
N GLY A 133 5.99 -31.56 -2.29
CA GLY A 133 6.84 -30.84 -1.35
C GLY A 133 6.08 -29.71 -0.66
N GLN A 134 6.55 -29.32 0.52
CA GLN A 134 6.07 -28.14 1.21
C GLN A 134 6.63 -26.88 0.52
N THR A 135 5.74 -25.97 0.12
CA THR A 135 6.17 -24.73 -0.52
C THR A 135 5.19 -23.60 -0.25
N LYS A 136 5.66 -22.38 -0.51
CA LYS A 136 4.87 -21.15 -0.52
C LYS A 136 4.99 -20.50 -1.89
N SER A 137 3.90 -20.01 -2.42
CA SER A 137 3.91 -19.25 -3.66
C SER A 137 2.94 -18.08 -3.60
N ILE A 138 3.32 -17.01 -4.28
CA ILE A 138 2.47 -15.82 -4.46
C ILE A 138 2.26 -15.65 -5.95
N VAL A 139 1.00 -15.46 -6.33
CA VAL A 139 0.61 -15.21 -7.72
C VAL A 139 -0.11 -13.88 -7.78
N PHE A 140 0.29 -13.03 -8.73
CA PHE A 140 -0.38 -11.78 -9.06
C PHE A 140 -0.96 -11.86 -10.47
N GLY A 141 -2.15 -11.29 -10.67
CA GLY A 141 -2.83 -11.23 -11.96
C GLY A 141 -2.30 -10.14 -12.91
N ASP A 142 -1.20 -9.50 -12.54
CA ASP A 142 -0.60 -8.38 -13.27
C ASP A 142 0.90 -8.60 -13.47
N GLY A 143 1.34 -8.66 -14.72
CA GLY A 143 2.76 -8.78 -15.06
C GLY A 143 3.54 -7.48 -14.86
N ASN A 144 2.87 -6.32 -14.96
CA ASN A 144 3.51 -5.00 -14.86
C ASN A 144 3.73 -4.55 -13.41
N LEU A 145 3.20 -5.29 -12.44
CA LEU A 145 3.32 -4.97 -11.01
C LEU A 145 4.78 -4.79 -10.54
N ALA A 146 5.71 -5.49 -11.18
CA ALA A 146 7.15 -5.42 -10.92
C ALA A 146 7.92 -4.59 -11.96
N GLU A 147 7.25 -3.87 -12.85
CA GLU A 147 7.87 -3.10 -13.92
C GLU A 147 8.22 -1.69 -13.46
N ASN A 148 9.47 -1.27 -13.73
CA ASN A 148 9.92 0.09 -13.53
C ASN A 148 9.60 0.95 -14.76
N GLN A 149 9.02 2.13 -14.57
CA GLN A 149 8.96 3.12 -15.64
C GLN A 149 10.37 3.63 -15.97
N LEU A 150 10.56 4.03 -17.24
CA LEU A 150 11.82 4.59 -17.71
C LEU A 150 11.69 6.11 -17.90
N ASP A 151 12.73 6.84 -17.51
CA ASP A 151 12.92 8.23 -17.91
C ASP A 151 14.28 8.39 -18.58
N LYS A 152 14.29 8.86 -19.83
CA LYS A 152 15.51 9.02 -20.65
C LYS A 152 16.42 7.77 -20.65
N GLY A 153 15.81 6.58 -20.62
CA GLY A 153 16.54 5.30 -20.62
C GLY A 153 17.00 4.82 -19.24
N ALA A 154 16.82 5.60 -18.18
CA ALA A 154 17.11 5.20 -16.80
C ALA A 154 15.86 4.67 -16.10
N PRO A 155 15.95 3.56 -15.33
CA PRO A 155 14.82 3.05 -14.57
C PRO A 155 14.50 3.98 -13.39
N LEU A 156 13.24 4.32 -13.25
CA LEU A 156 12.70 5.03 -12.09
C LEU A 156 12.44 4.05 -10.93
N GLN A 157 12.21 4.58 -9.76
CA GLN A 157 11.85 3.76 -8.61
C GLN A 157 10.57 3.00 -8.88
N LEU A 158 10.53 1.72 -8.53
CA LEU A 158 9.33 0.89 -8.67
C LEU A 158 8.16 1.49 -7.88
N GLY A 159 7.00 1.58 -8.54
CA GLY A 159 5.80 2.22 -8.01
C GLY A 159 5.75 3.74 -8.21
N TYR A 160 6.78 4.38 -8.77
CA TYR A 160 6.71 5.79 -9.14
C TYR A 160 6.08 5.96 -10.51
N ASP A 161 5.02 6.76 -10.58
CA ASP A 161 4.41 7.19 -11.84
C ASP A 161 4.87 8.59 -12.22
N LYS A 162 5.67 8.69 -13.27
CA LYS A 162 6.27 9.95 -13.75
C LYS A 162 5.26 10.97 -14.28
N TRP A 163 4.10 10.50 -14.73
CA TRP A 163 3.09 11.36 -15.34
C TRP A 163 2.26 12.11 -14.31
N THR A 164 1.96 11.44 -13.19
CA THR A 164 1.20 12.01 -12.08
C THR A 164 2.07 12.42 -10.90
N SER A 165 3.37 12.06 -10.93
CA SER A 165 4.31 12.23 -9.82
C SER A 165 3.88 11.53 -8.53
N ASN A 166 3.07 10.49 -8.64
CA ASN A 166 2.59 9.70 -7.51
C ASN A 166 3.53 8.53 -7.21
N PHE A 167 3.57 8.15 -5.94
CA PHE A 167 4.23 6.93 -5.48
C PHE A 167 3.18 5.92 -5.03
N TYR A 168 3.23 4.73 -5.61
CA TYR A 168 2.43 3.57 -5.24
C TYR A 168 3.30 2.54 -4.50
N ALA A 169 2.66 1.68 -3.73
CA ALA A 169 3.34 0.77 -2.82
C ALA A 169 3.81 -0.55 -3.45
N ASN A 170 4.01 -0.58 -4.76
CA ASN A 170 4.48 -1.78 -5.49
C ASN A 170 5.80 -2.31 -4.94
N LYS A 171 6.77 -1.41 -4.70
CA LYS A 171 8.09 -1.78 -4.17
C LYS A 171 7.98 -2.42 -2.80
N GLU A 172 7.21 -1.82 -1.91
CA GLU A 172 7.00 -2.28 -0.54
C GLU A 172 6.35 -3.67 -0.54
N LEU A 173 5.29 -3.84 -1.33
CA LEU A 173 4.59 -5.13 -1.46
C LEU A 173 5.53 -6.24 -1.91
N LEU A 174 6.33 -6.01 -2.96
CA LEU A 174 7.24 -7.02 -3.48
C LEU A 174 8.37 -7.34 -2.50
N ILE A 175 8.93 -6.35 -1.81
CA ILE A 175 9.93 -6.57 -0.77
C ILE A 175 9.34 -7.42 0.36
N HIS A 176 8.12 -7.12 0.82
CA HIS A 176 7.46 -7.90 1.86
C HIS A 176 7.17 -9.33 1.40
N ALA A 177 6.72 -9.49 0.15
CA ALA A 177 6.49 -10.81 -0.44
C ALA A 177 7.77 -11.67 -0.45
N VAL A 178 8.90 -11.09 -0.88
CA VAL A 178 10.21 -11.77 -0.88
C VAL A 178 10.66 -12.13 0.54
N HIS A 179 10.55 -11.22 1.49
CA HIS A 179 10.87 -11.50 2.90
C HIS A 179 10.03 -12.65 3.46
N TYR A 180 8.74 -12.64 3.17
CA TYR A 180 7.83 -13.70 3.62
C TYR A 180 8.17 -15.07 3.00
N LEU A 181 8.41 -15.10 1.69
CA LEU A 181 8.75 -16.34 0.97
C LEU A 181 10.12 -16.88 1.39
N SER A 182 11.08 -16.03 1.71
CA SER A 182 12.40 -16.40 2.20
C SER A 182 12.44 -16.78 3.69
N GLY A 183 11.31 -16.63 4.42
CA GLY A 183 11.24 -16.91 5.86
C GLY A 183 11.85 -15.83 6.75
N ASN A 184 12.24 -14.67 6.20
CA ASN A 184 12.78 -13.53 6.96
C ASN A 184 11.64 -12.70 7.58
N LEU A 185 10.99 -13.26 8.58
CA LEU A 185 9.84 -12.62 9.25
C LEU A 185 10.27 -11.44 10.13
N ASP A 186 11.47 -11.44 10.67
CA ASP A 186 11.98 -10.33 11.51
C ASP A 186 12.03 -9.03 10.73
N GLY A 187 12.41 -9.07 9.45
CA GLY A 187 12.40 -7.91 8.56
C GLY A 187 11.01 -7.31 8.36
N LEU A 188 9.96 -8.15 8.31
CA LEU A 188 8.57 -7.73 8.23
C LEU A 188 8.08 -7.13 9.54
N LEU A 189 8.33 -7.79 10.67
CA LEU A 189 7.89 -7.33 12.00
C LEU A 189 8.51 -5.99 12.39
N ILE A 190 9.78 -5.74 12.04
CA ILE A 190 10.43 -4.45 12.29
C ILE A 190 9.73 -3.32 11.50
N ARG A 191 9.34 -3.57 10.25
CA ARG A 191 8.63 -2.59 9.41
C ARG A 191 7.20 -2.33 9.86
N GLN A 192 6.56 -3.31 10.49
CA GLN A 192 5.20 -3.19 11.04
C GLN A 192 5.17 -2.44 12.38
N LYS A 193 6.32 -2.21 13.02
CA LYS A 193 6.38 -1.51 14.30
C LYS A 193 5.81 -0.10 14.21
N GLU A 194 4.83 0.19 15.07
CA GLU A 194 4.26 1.54 15.19
C GLU A 194 5.26 2.52 15.79
N TRP A 195 5.59 3.52 15.02
CA TRP A 195 6.21 4.72 15.54
C TRP A 195 5.08 5.70 15.88
N ASN A 196 4.57 5.61 17.09
CA ASN A 196 3.63 6.61 17.61
C ASN A 196 4.41 7.91 17.82
N LEU A 197 4.57 8.67 16.74
CA LEU A 197 5.04 10.04 16.84
C LEU A 197 3.89 10.87 17.43
N ALA A 198 4.10 11.34 18.64
CA ALA A 198 3.16 12.26 19.28
C ALA A 198 3.20 13.61 18.52
N TYR A 199 2.36 13.74 17.50
CA TYR A 199 2.18 15.03 16.83
C TYR A 199 1.37 15.97 17.70
N LEU A 200 1.85 17.20 17.82
CA LEU A 200 1.10 18.29 18.44
C LEU A 200 -0.12 18.62 17.56
N ASP A 201 -1.31 18.54 18.17
CA ASP A 201 -2.56 18.87 17.51
C ASP A 201 -2.59 20.39 17.16
N ALA A 202 -2.41 20.70 15.90
CA ALA A 202 -2.35 22.07 15.40
C ALA A 202 -3.64 22.87 15.69
N GLN A 203 -4.80 22.21 15.75
CA GLN A 203 -6.07 22.87 16.07
C GLN A 203 -6.15 23.22 17.55
N LYS A 204 -5.72 22.30 18.45
CA LYS A 204 -5.63 22.57 19.89
C LYS A 204 -4.62 23.65 20.22
N ILE A 205 -3.49 23.69 19.50
CA ILE A 205 -2.48 24.74 19.64
C ILE A 205 -3.07 26.10 19.23
N LYS A 206 -3.75 26.19 18.08
CA LYS A 206 -4.40 27.44 17.65
C LYS A 206 -5.47 27.90 18.61
N ALA A 207 -6.30 27.01 19.13
CA ALA A 207 -7.41 27.34 20.03
C ALA A 207 -6.94 27.76 21.44
N LYS A 208 -5.86 27.17 21.97
CA LYS A 208 -5.39 27.38 23.34
C LYS A 208 -3.94 27.86 23.43
N GLY A 209 -3.34 28.31 22.34
CA GLY A 209 -1.93 28.67 22.27
C GLY A 209 -1.52 29.78 23.23
N VAL A 210 -2.40 30.78 23.45
CA VAL A 210 -2.14 31.86 24.41
C VAL A 210 -2.15 31.32 25.83
N LEU A 211 -3.10 30.44 26.17
CA LEU A 211 -3.18 29.82 27.49
C LEU A 211 -1.92 29.01 27.82
N TRP A 212 -1.43 28.23 26.85
CA TRP A 212 -0.22 27.44 27.01
C TRP A 212 1.03 28.32 27.20
N LYS A 213 1.14 29.43 26.45
CA LYS A 213 2.25 30.40 26.61
C LYS A 213 2.23 31.03 27.98
N VAL A 214 1.05 31.45 28.47
CA VAL A 214 0.89 32.05 29.80
C VAL A 214 1.21 31.03 30.91
N MET A 215 0.74 29.81 30.79
CA MET A 215 1.09 28.74 31.75
C MET A 215 2.61 28.48 31.79
N MET A 216 3.27 28.38 30.65
CA MET A 216 4.73 28.17 30.60
C MET A 216 5.51 29.30 31.26
N LEU A 217 5.03 30.55 31.16
CA LEU A 217 5.68 31.71 31.76
C LEU A 217 5.40 31.80 33.28
N LEU A 218 4.16 31.52 33.70
CA LEU A 218 3.75 31.66 35.09
C LEU A 218 4.24 30.49 35.98
N THR A 219 4.29 29.27 35.47
CA THR A 219 4.66 28.09 36.28
C THR A 219 6.04 28.25 36.97
N PRO A 220 7.13 28.62 36.29
CA PRO A 220 8.44 28.79 36.94
C PRO A 220 8.43 29.95 37.97
N LEU A 221 7.65 31.00 37.68
CA LEU A 221 7.54 32.15 38.57
C LEU A 221 6.82 31.79 39.86
N VAL A 222 5.73 31.03 39.80
CA VAL A 222 5.00 30.54 40.97
C VAL A 222 5.87 29.57 41.77
N VAL A 223 6.62 28.70 41.11
CA VAL A 223 7.56 27.76 41.78
C VAL A 223 8.65 28.56 42.52
N ALA A 224 9.25 29.57 41.90
CA ALA A 224 10.30 30.38 42.48
C ALA A 224 9.78 31.18 43.68
N LEU A 225 8.61 31.80 43.57
CA LEU A 225 7.97 32.52 44.70
C LEU A 225 7.60 31.58 45.85
N GLY A 226 7.05 30.41 45.52
CA GLY A 226 6.73 29.38 46.53
C GLY A 226 7.96 28.90 47.28
N PHE A 227 9.06 28.63 46.57
CA PHE A 227 10.31 28.23 47.19
C PHE A 227 10.91 29.36 48.06
N GLY A 228 10.89 30.59 47.55
CA GLY A 228 11.33 31.77 48.29
C GLY A 228 10.56 31.96 49.59
N TRP A 229 9.23 31.82 49.55
CA TRP A 229 8.37 31.93 50.71
C TRP A 229 8.60 30.81 51.77
N LEU A 230 8.77 29.57 51.29
CA LEU A 230 9.11 28.45 52.19
C LEU A 230 10.47 28.66 52.89
N ASN A 231 11.46 29.13 52.11
CA ASN A 231 12.78 29.40 52.66
C ASN A 231 12.78 30.57 53.68
N GLN A 232 11.99 31.60 53.42
CA GLN A 232 11.82 32.74 54.33
C GLN A 232 11.13 32.31 55.64
N ARG A 233 10.10 31.47 55.57
CA ARG A 233 9.46 30.87 56.75
C ARG A 233 10.40 29.98 57.56
N GLY A 234 11.27 29.21 56.91
CA GLY A 234 12.29 28.40 57.56
C GLY A 234 13.32 29.26 58.31
N ARG A 235 13.76 30.34 57.66
CA ARG A 235 14.74 31.28 58.29
C ARG A 235 14.13 32.05 59.45
N SER A 236 12.91 32.52 59.38
CA SER A 236 12.26 33.24 60.52
C SER A 236 12.03 32.36 61.75
N LYS A 237 11.90 31.04 61.60
CA LYS A 237 11.81 30.09 62.72
C LYS A 237 13.18 29.81 63.35
N HIS A 238 14.28 29.95 62.62
CA HIS A 238 15.63 29.73 63.15
C HIS A 238 16.31 30.98 63.71
N LEU A 239 15.83 32.18 63.35
CA LEU A 239 16.40 33.45 63.79
C LEU A 239 15.53 34.19 64.84
N GLY A 240 14.40 33.60 65.23
CA GLY A 240 13.46 34.15 66.24
C GLY A 240 13.40 33.33 67.51
N ALA A 241 14.45 32.55 67.83
CA ALA A 241 14.64 31.88 69.15
C ALA A 241 15.83 32.50 69.85
#